data_16f802397b2044d8745d1d050debb04a
#
_entry.id   16f802397b2044d8745d1d050debb04a
#
_cell.length_a   1.000
_cell.length_b   1.000
_cell.length_c   1.000
_cell.angle_alpha   90.00
_cell.angle_beta   90.00
_cell.angle_gamma   90.00
#
_symmetry.space_group_name_H-M   'P 1'
#
loop_
_entity.id
_entity.type
_entity.pdbx_description
1 polymer ?
#
loop_
_entity_poly.entity_id
_entity_poly.type
_entity_poly.pdbx_seq_one_letter_code
_entity_poly.pdbx_strand_id
1 'polypeptide(L)'
;MADDFVPGLEGVIAFETTIAEPDKDGGSLRYRGVDIEDLVGKITFGNVWALLVDGKFGPGLPPAEPFPIPVHSGDVRVDVQAALAMLAPFWGYRPLLDISDDEARDQLARAAVMALSYVAQSARGIGNPAVPQSRVDEAATIVERFMVRWRGEPDPRHVAAVDAYWTSAAEHGMNAST
;
A
#
# COMPACT_ATOMS: atom_id res chain seq x y z
N MET A 1 -49.17 4.36 3.45
CA MET A 1 -47.79 4.20 3.94
C MET A 1 -46.91 4.97 2.94
N ALA A 2 -46.41 6.13 3.33
CA ALA A 2 -45.46 6.84 2.49
C ALA A 2 -44.19 5.99 2.43
N ASP A 3 -43.74 5.65 1.23
CA ASP A 3 -42.47 5.03 1.02
C ASP A 3 -41.39 6.00 1.57
N ASP A 4 -40.66 5.56 2.59
CA ASP A 4 -39.45 6.22 3.08
C ASP A 4 -38.30 6.06 2.05
N PHE A 5 -38.62 6.40 0.80
CA PHE A 5 -37.62 6.40 -0.25
C PHE A 5 -36.66 7.59 -0.05
N VAL A 6 -35.44 7.29 0.35
CA VAL A 6 -34.35 8.27 0.41
C VAL A 6 -33.59 8.22 -0.92
N PRO A 7 -33.63 9.26 -1.75
CA PRO A 7 -32.90 9.28 -3.01
C PRO A 7 -31.40 9.39 -2.74
N GLY A 8 -30.63 8.46 -3.32
CA GLY A 8 -29.19 8.41 -3.17
C GLY A 8 -28.73 7.69 -1.89
N LEU A 9 -27.46 7.92 -1.51
CA LEU A 9 -26.82 7.30 -0.35
C LEU A 9 -26.58 8.28 0.80
N GLU A 10 -27.08 9.52 0.70
CA GLU A 10 -26.87 10.52 1.74
C GLU A 10 -27.56 10.10 3.05
N GLY A 11 -26.79 10.06 4.13
CA GLY A 11 -27.28 9.66 5.45
C GLY A 11 -27.45 8.14 5.67
N VAL A 12 -27.17 7.32 4.67
CA VAL A 12 -27.19 5.86 4.83
C VAL A 12 -25.91 5.39 5.51
N ILE A 13 -26.07 4.75 6.68
CA ILE A 13 -24.95 4.08 7.38
C ILE A 13 -24.84 2.67 6.80
N ALA A 14 -23.79 2.41 6.04
CA ALA A 14 -23.57 1.12 5.41
C ALA A 14 -22.82 0.13 6.30
N PHE A 15 -21.87 0.60 7.12
CA PHE A 15 -21.05 -0.23 8.02
C PHE A 15 -20.38 0.63 9.08
N GLU A 16 -19.85 -0.04 10.11
CA GLU A 16 -18.94 0.56 11.09
C GLU A 16 -17.49 0.22 10.74
N THR A 17 -16.57 1.13 10.99
CA THR A 17 -15.14 0.92 10.84
C THR A 17 -14.37 1.50 12.01
N THR A 18 -13.27 0.82 12.37
CA THR A 18 -12.29 1.30 13.37
C THR A 18 -10.97 1.69 12.72
N ILE A 19 -10.87 1.61 11.38
CA ILE A 19 -9.60 1.80 10.65
C ILE A 19 -9.32 3.27 10.43
N ALA A 20 -10.30 4.03 9.94
CA ALA A 20 -10.16 5.46 9.70
C ALA A 20 -11.40 6.22 10.18
N GLU A 21 -11.17 7.36 10.78
CA GLU A 21 -12.19 8.27 11.28
C GLU A 21 -11.95 9.65 10.67
N PRO A 22 -12.55 9.95 9.51
CA PRO A 22 -12.54 11.29 8.95
C PRO A 22 -13.54 12.17 9.71
N ASP A 23 -13.13 13.37 10.09
CA ASP A 23 -14.05 14.36 10.59
C ASP A 23 -14.95 14.88 9.45
N LYS A 24 -16.27 14.91 9.70
CA LYS A 24 -17.26 15.37 8.74
C LYS A 24 -17.07 16.84 8.34
N ASP A 25 -16.54 17.65 9.24
CA ASP A 25 -16.25 19.06 9.02
C ASP A 25 -14.87 19.29 8.39
N GLY A 26 -14.13 18.21 8.09
CA GLY A 26 -12.84 18.24 7.41
C GLY A 26 -11.68 18.72 8.28
N GLY A 27 -11.86 18.74 9.61
CA GLY A 27 -10.86 19.24 10.54
C GLY A 27 -9.80 18.22 10.97
N SER A 28 -10.08 16.91 10.87
CA SER A 28 -9.13 15.87 11.28
C SER A 28 -9.36 14.55 10.54
N LEU A 29 -8.29 13.76 10.46
CA LEU A 29 -8.34 12.36 10.02
C LEU A 29 -7.54 11.53 11.02
N ARG A 30 -8.11 10.44 11.50
CA ARG A 30 -7.44 9.53 12.42
C ARG A 30 -7.36 8.13 11.82
N TYR A 31 -6.20 7.50 11.99
CA TYR A 31 -5.97 6.10 11.68
C TYR A 31 -5.93 5.31 12.99
N ARG A 32 -6.90 4.41 13.21
CA ARG A 32 -7.01 3.65 14.46
C ARG A 32 -6.92 4.53 15.71
N GLY A 33 -7.56 5.73 15.65
CA GLY A 33 -7.57 6.69 16.74
C GLY A 33 -6.35 7.61 16.85
N VAL A 34 -5.29 7.39 16.06
CA VAL A 34 -4.11 8.26 16.00
C VAL A 34 -4.31 9.34 14.96
N ASP A 35 -4.10 10.60 15.35
CA ASP A 35 -4.23 11.73 14.43
C ASP A 35 -3.20 11.67 13.31
N ILE A 36 -3.62 11.99 12.09
CA ILE A 36 -2.74 11.94 10.91
C ILE A 36 -1.57 12.92 11.04
N GLU A 37 -1.75 14.04 11.75
CA GLU A 37 -0.68 15.00 11.99
C GLU A 37 0.43 14.44 12.89
N ASP A 38 0.12 13.41 13.70
CA ASP A 38 1.11 12.68 14.50
C ASP A 38 1.80 11.56 13.74
N LEU A 39 1.32 11.22 12.57
CA LEU A 39 1.87 10.17 11.69
C LEU A 39 2.75 10.74 10.58
N VAL A 40 2.24 11.70 9.82
CA VAL A 40 2.90 12.26 8.63
C VAL A 40 4.22 12.92 8.97
N GLY A 41 5.31 12.42 8.36
CA GLY A 41 6.65 12.93 8.58
C GLY A 41 7.28 12.58 9.94
N LYS A 42 6.57 11.85 10.81
CA LYS A 42 7.06 11.44 12.14
C LYS A 42 7.19 9.91 12.25
N ILE A 43 6.29 9.19 11.59
CA ILE A 43 6.21 7.73 11.61
C ILE A 43 6.38 7.23 10.18
N THR A 44 7.16 6.18 9.96
CA THR A 44 7.38 5.63 8.61
C THR A 44 6.11 4.95 8.08
N PHE A 45 5.89 5.00 6.77
CA PHE A 45 4.75 4.33 6.12
C PHE A 45 4.61 2.86 6.51
N GLY A 46 5.72 2.12 6.65
CA GLY A 46 5.67 0.72 7.08
C GLY A 46 5.04 0.53 8.47
N ASN A 47 5.32 1.44 9.40
CA ASN A 47 4.69 1.44 10.74
C ASN A 47 3.22 1.87 10.67
N VAL A 48 2.87 2.81 9.79
CA VAL A 48 1.47 3.22 9.56
C VAL A 48 0.67 2.08 8.93
N TRP A 49 1.27 1.35 7.99
CA TRP A 49 0.64 0.15 7.44
C TRP A 49 0.33 -0.87 8.54
N ALA A 50 1.29 -1.15 9.45
CA ALA A 50 1.07 -2.03 10.58
C ALA A 50 -0.05 -1.53 11.51
N LEU A 51 -0.08 -0.22 11.78
CA LEU A 51 -1.17 0.36 12.56
C LEU A 51 -2.53 0.09 11.92
N LEU A 52 -2.67 0.32 10.61
CA LEU A 52 -3.93 0.12 9.89
C LEU A 52 -4.36 -1.35 9.84
N VAL A 53 -3.44 -2.26 9.54
CA VAL A 53 -3.73 -3.67 9.31
C VAL A 53 -3.70 -4.49 10.61
N ASP A 54 -2.67 -4.30 11.44
CA ASP A 54 -2.45 -5.09 12.66
C ASP A 54 -3.00 -4.41 13.92
N GLY A 55 -3.51 -3.18 13.81
CA GLY A 55 -4.04 -2.39 14.93
C GLY A 55 -2.97 -1.87 15.91
N LYS A 56 -1.70 -1.98 15.56
CA LYS A 56 -0.56 -1.54 16.38
C LYS A 56 0.64 -1.18 15.51
N PHE A 57 1.49 -0.29 16.01
CA PHE A 57 2.76 0.01 15.35
C PHE A 57 3.68 -1.22 15.33
N GLY A 58 4.38 -1.40 14.22
CA GLY A 58 5.30 -2.51 14.02
C GLY A 58 6.02 -2.40 12.67
N PRO A 59 6.85 -3.38 12.31
CA PRO A 59 7.58 -3.35 11.03
C PRO A 59 6.65 -3.42 9.81
N GLY A 60 5.43 -3.93 9.98
CA GLY A 60 4.38 -3.97 8.96
C GLY A 60 4.70 -4.85 7.77
N LEU A 61 5.18 -4.22 6.72
CA LEU A 61 5.44 -4.88 5.45
C LEU A 61 6.79 -5.61 5.43
N PRO A 62 6.86 -6.85 4.91
CA PRO A 62 8.12 -7.55 4.69
C PRO A 62 8.94 -6.89 3.55
N PRO A 63 10.22 -7.21 3.38
CA PRO A 63 10.96 -6.83 2.19
C PRO A 63 10.39 -7.55 0.95
N ALA A 64 10.39 -6.86 -0.21
CA ALA A 64 10.02 -7.48 -1.47
C ALA A 64 11.06 -8.52 -1.92
N GLU A 65 10.59 -9.62 -2.48
CA GLU A 65 11.46 -10.63 -3.08
C GLU A 65 12.19 -10.07 -4.31
N PRO A 66 13.37 -10.62 -4.68
CA PRO A 66 14.20 -10.11 -5.76
C PRO A 66 13.69 -10.55 -7.15
N PHE A 67 12.39 -10.56 -7.35
CA PHE A 67 11.81 -10.96 -8.62
C PHE A 67 11.86 -9.83 -9.65
N PRO A 68 12.40 -10.08 -10.85
CA PRO A 68 12.29 -9.13 -11.94
C PRO A 68 10.83 -9.02 -12.38
N ILE A 69 10.43 -7.82 -12.79
CA ILE A 69 9.12 -7.64 -13.40
C ILE A 69 9.08 -8.39 -14.75
N PRO A 70 8.08 -9.25 -14.99
CA PRO A 70 8.07 -10.12 -16.17
C PRO A 70 7.59 -9.44 -17.46
N VAL A 71 7.01 -8.23 -17.35
CA VAL A 71 6.39 -7.51 -18.46
C VAL A 71 6.87 -6.06 -18.49
N HIS A 72 7.23 -5.58 -19.67
CA HIS A 72 7.60 -4.20 -19.94
C HIS A 72 6.88 -3.71 -21.21
N SER A 73 5.66 -3.22 -21.05
CA SER A 73 4.87 -2.64 -22.13
C SER A 73 5.17 -1.16 -22.38
N GLY A 74 5.81 -0.50 -21.41
CA GLY A 74 5.98 0.96 -21.37
C GLY A 74 4.85 1.69 -20.64
N ASP A 75 3.81 0.99 -20.20
CA ASP A 75 2.75 1.51 -19.33
C ASP A 75 2.87 0.82 -17.96
N VAL A 76 3.20 1.59 -16.92
CA VAL A 76 3.40 1.08 -15.55
C VAL A 76 2.16 0.34 -15.03
N ARG A 77 0.96 0.80 -15.36
CA ARG A 77 -0.29 0.18 -14.90
C ARG A 77 -0.46 -1.21 -15.50
N VAL A 78 -0.23 -1.33 -16.81
CA VAL A 78 -0.31 -2.61 -17.54
C VAL A 78 0.73 -3.60 -17.00
N ASP A 79 1.97 -3.13 -16.87
CA ASP A 79 3.09 -3.95 -16.38
C ASP A 79 2.81 -4.50 -14.98
N VAL A 80 2.37 -3.65 -14.07
CA VAL A 80 2.10 -4.03 -12.67
C VAL A 80 0.90 -4.97 -12.57
N GLN A 81 -0.20 -4.69 -13.28
CA GLN A 81 -1.38 -5.57 -13.28
C GLN A 81 -1.05 -6.96 -13.81
N ALA A 82 -0.33 -7.04 -14.93
CA ALA A 82 0.09 -8.32 -15.51
C ALA A 82 1.03 -9.08 -14.57
N ALA A 83 2.02 -8.40 -13.99
CA ALA A 83 2.98 -9.00 -13.07
C ALA A 83 2.29 -9.54 -11.80
N LEU A 84 1.38 -8.77 -11.19
CA LEU A 84 0.64 -9.19 -10.00
C LEU A 84 -0.27 -10.38 -10.27
N ALA A 85 -0.93 -10.43 -11.43
CA ALA A 85 -1.78 -11.55 -11.80
C ALA A 85 -1.01 -12.88 -11.87
N MET A 86 0.30 -12.83 -12.13
CA MET A 86 1.17 -14.02 -12.18
C MET A 86 1.61 -14.49 -10.79
N LEU A 87 1.59 -13.63 -9.77
CA LEU A 87 2.14 -13.97 -8.44
C LEU A 87 1.30 -15.03 -7.73
N ALA A 88 -0.02 -14.90 -7.73
CA ALA A 88 -0.88 -15.83 -7.00
C ALA A 88 -0.71 -17.29 -7.45
N PRO A 89 -0.76 -17.64 -8.75
CA PRO A 89 -0.48 -19.00 -9.20
C PRO A 89 0.98 -19.41 -8.99
N PHE A 90 1.94 -18.48 -9.12
CA PHE A 90 3.36 -18.78 -8.91
C PHE A 90 3.65 -19.17 -7.46
N TRP A 91 3.01 -18.50 -6.49
CA TRP A 91 3.13 -18.79 -5.07
C TRP A 91 2.18 -19.87 -4.56
N GLY A 92 1.28 -20.40 -5.42
CA GLY A 92 0.28 -21.39 -5.05
C GLY A 92 -0.76 -20.85 -4.08
N TYR A 93 -1.10 -19.55 -4.17
CA TYR A 93 -2.10 -18.95 -3.30
C TYR A 93 -3.48 -19.54 -3.52
N ARG A 94 -4.15 -19.83 -2.43
CA ARG A 94 -5.55 -20.27 -2.41
C ARG A 94 -6.50 -19.07 -2.32
N PRO A 95 -7.78 -19.24 -2.68
CA PRO A 95 -8.79 -18.20 -2.43
C PRO A 95 -8.79 -17.75 -0.96
N LEU A 96 -8.98 -16.45 -0.71
CA LEU A 96 -8.98 -15.89 0.65
C LEU A 96 -10.02 -16.56 1.57
N LEU A 97 -11.12 -17.08 1.02
CA LEU A 97 -12.15 -17.80 1.77
C LEU A 97 -11.69 -19.17 2.29
N ASP A 98 -10.58 -19.71 1.75
CA ASP A 98 -10.07 -21.06 2.07
C ASP A 98 -8.84 -21.02 2.99
N ILE A 99 -8.48 -19.85 3.50
CA ILE A 99 -7.29 -19.64 4.33
C ILE A 99 -7.66 -18.89 5.62
N SER A 100 -6.79 -18.92 6.62
CA SER A 100 -6.95 -18.14 7.85
C SER A 100 -6.68 -16.64 7.63
N ASP A 101 -7.17 -15.81 8.54
CA ASP A 101 -6.91 -14.35 8.52
C ASP A 101 -5.41 -14.04 8.60
N ASP A 102 -4.65 -14.77 9.42
CA ASP A 102 -3.20 -14.61 9.54
C ASP A 102 -2.49 -14.95 8.21
N GLU A 103 -2.89 -16.05 7.58
CA GLU A 103 -2.35 -16.44 6.26
C GLU A 103 -2.73 -15.41 5.20
N ALA A 104 -3.97 -14.93 5.21
CA ALA A 104 -4.43 -13.89 4.30
C ALA A 104 -3.64 -12.59 4.50
N ARG A 105 -3.46 -12.17 5.75
CA ARG A 105 -2.65 -10.99 6.11
C ARG A 105 -1.23 -11.10 5.55
N ASP A 106 -0.58 -12.22 5.73
CA ASP A 106 0.81 -12.42 5.28
C ASP A 106 0.93 -12.48 3.76
N GLN A 107 0.00 -13.17 3.10
CA GLN A 107 -0.07 -13.24 1.64
C GLN A 107 -0.34 -11.86 1.02
N LEU A 108 -1.25 -11.07 1.58
CA LEU A 108 -1.54 -9.72 1.11
C LEU A 108 -0.38 -8.76 1.35
N ALA A 109 0.30 -8.84 2.49
CA ALA A 109 1.51 -8.07 2.76
C ALA A 109 2.63 -8.37 1.76
N ARG A 110 2.83 -9.66 1.46
CA ARG A 110 3.80 -10.12 0.45
C ARG A 110 3.44 -9.60 -0.95
N ALA A 111 2.17 -9.67 -1.34
CA ALA A 111 1.71 -9.14 -2.62
C ALA A 111 1.86 -7.60 -2.69
N ALA A 112 1.55 -6.89 -1.61
CA ALA A 112 1.67 -5.44 -1.54
C ALA A 112 3.12 -4.96 -1.78
N VAL A 113 4.12 -5.56 -1.13
CA VAL A 113 5.52 -5.17 -1.35
C VAL A 113 6.01 -5.54 -2.74
N MET A 114 5.51 -6.62 -3.33
CA MET A 114 5.83 -6.96 -4.72
C MET A 114 5.20 -5.98 -5.69
N ALA A 115 3.98 -5.48 -5.42
CA ALA A 115 3.37 -4.40 -6.21
C ALA A 115 4.27 -3.15 -6.20
N LEU A 116 4.73 -2.71 -5.04
CA LEU A 116 5.66 -1.59 -4.92
C LEU A 116 6.97 -1.84 -5.69
N SER A 117 7.52 -3.05 -5.56
CA SER A 117 8.73 -3.45 -6.31
C SER A 117 8.51 -3.36 -7.82
N TYR A 118 7.40 -3.87 -8.32
CA TYR A 118 7.08 -3.86 -9.75
C TYR A 118 6.79 -2.44 -10.27
N VAL A 119 6.10 -1.60 -9.50
CA VAL A 119 5.95 -0.17 -9.84
C VAL A 119 7.32 0.50 -10.00
N ALA A 120 8.23 0.29 -9.06
CA ALA A 120 9.56 0.88 -9.10
C ALA A 120 10.37 0.38 -10.31
N GLN A 121 10.30 -0.92 -10.62
CA GLN A 121 11.01 -1.53 -11.76
C GLN A 121 10.45 -1.04 -13.10
N SER A 122 9.13 -1.02 -13.27
CA SER A 122 8.50 -0.54 -14.49
C SER A 122 8.76 0.97 -14.70
N ALA A 123 8.61 1.78 -13.65
CA ALA A 123 8.89 3.22 -13.70
C ALA A 123 10.37 3.55 -13.96
N ARG A 124 11.29 2.67 -13.57
CA ARG A 124 12.71 2.81 -13.92
C ARG A 124 12.94 2.66 -15.41
N GLY A 125 12.15 1.86 -16.08
CA GLY A 125 12.17 1.65 -17.52
C GLY A 125 13.26 0.69 -18.00
N ILE A 126 12.99 0.03 -19.10
CA ILE A 126 13.87 -0.99 -19.72
C ILE A 126 15.23 -0.45 -20.17
N GLY A 127 15.34 0.86 -20.42
CA GLY A 127 16.60 1.51 -20.81
C GLY A 127 17.61 1.71 -19.69
N ASN A 128 17.21 1.46 -18.44
CA ASN A 128 18.08 1.61 -17.28
C ASN A 128 18.38 0.24 -16.66
N PRO A 129 19.64 -0.02 -16.28
CA PRO A 129 19.99 -1.28 -15.62
C PRO A 129 19.24 -1.42 -14.31
N ALA A 130 18.82 -2.65 -14.00
CA ALA A 130 18.18 -2.94 -12.71
C ALA A 130 19.12 -2.60 -11.55
N VAL A 131 18.57 -2.04 -10.48
CA VAL A 131 19.35 -1.79 -9.26
C VAL A 131 19.64 -3.13 -8.58
N PRO A 132 20.89 -3.44 -8.23
CA PRO A 132 21.22 -4.68 -7.54
C PRO A 132 20.42 -4.84 -6.24
N GLN A 133 19.96 -6.06 -5.96
CA GLN A 133 19.16 -6.33 -4.75
C GLN A 133 19.90 -5.93 -3.47
N SER A 134 21.22 -6.14 -3.40
CA SER A 134 22.02 -5.74 -2.25
C SER A 134 21.92 -4.26 -1.91
N ARG A 135 21.82 -3.39 -2.94
CA ARG A 135 21.64 -1.95 -2.73
C ARG A 135 20.24 -1.61 -2.20
N VAL A 136 19.23 -2.37 -2.65
CA VAL A 136 17.86 -2.21 -2.14
C VAL A 136 17.78 -2.67 -0.68
N ASP A 137 18.49 -3.74 -0.32
CA ASP A 137 18.47 -4.33 1.02
C ASP A 137 19.18 -3.45 2.07
N GLU A 138 20.12 -2.58 1.64
CA GLU A 138 20.75 -1.58 2.51
C GLU A 138 19.77 -0.51 3.01
N ALA A 139 18.67 -0.29 2.29
CA ALA A 139 17.68 0.72 2.64
C ALA A 139 16.87 0.31 3.88
N ALA A 140 16.67 1.26 4.79
CA ALA A 140 16.07 0.99 6.11
C ALA A 140 14.53 0.84 6.06
N THR A 141 13.85 1.61 5.19
CA THR A 141 12.40 1.67 5.13
C THR A 141 11.85 1.12 3.82
N ILE A 142 10.57 0.75 3.81
CA ILE A 142 9.91 0.27 2.58
C ILE A 142 9.87 1.35 1.49
N VAL A 143 9.68 2.61 1.89
CA VAL A 143 9.68 3.74 0.95
C VAL A 143 11.08 3.98 0.38
N GLU A 144 12.11 3.92 1.21
CA GLU A 144 13.49 4.05 0.74
C GLU A 144 13.86 2.91 -0.22
N ARG A 145 13.49 1.66 0.08
CA ARG A 145 13.67 0.51 -0.81
C ARG A 145 13.00 0.70 -2.16
N PHE A 146 11.76 1.21 -2.16
CA PHE A 146 11.05 1.59 -3.38
C PHE A 146 11.82 2.64 -4.17
N MET A 147 12.24 3.71 -3.51
CA MET A 147 12.93 4.84 -4.14
C MET A 147 14.31 4.44 -4.67
N VAL A 148 15.06 3.60 -3.95
CA VAL A 148 16.34 3.05 -4.41
C VAL A 148 16.12 2.17 -5.65
N ARG A 149 15.14 1.28 -5.62
CA ARG A 149 14.82 0.42 -6.76
C ARG A 149 14.43 1.22 -8.01
N TRP A 150 13.71 2.31 -7.82
CA TRP A 150 13.31 3.19 -8.92
C TRP A 150 14.46 4.07 -9.42
N ARG A 151 15.12 4.79 -8.52
CA ARG A 151 16.08 5.85 -8.87
C ARG A 151 17.55 5.46 -8.78
N GLY A 152 17.87 4.39 -8.06
CA GLY A 152 19.24 3.98 -7.73
C GLY A 152 19.77 4.73 -6.51
N GLU A 153 19.92 6.04 -6.61
CA GLU A 153 20.39 6.91 -5.53
C GLU A 153 19.38 8.07 -5.35
N PRO A 154 18.32 7.87 -4.55
CA PRO A 154 17.31 8.89 -4.35
C PRO A 154 17.81 10.01 -3.41
N ASP A 155 17.37 11.25 -3.66
CA ASP A 155 17.52 12.34 -2.70
C ASP A 155 16.69 12.01 -1.44
N PRO A 156 17.25 12.08 -0.22
CA PRO A 156 16.54 11.82 1.03
C PRO A 156 15.27 12.67 1.21
N ARG A 157 15.24 13.89 0.67
CA ARG A 157 14.05 14.75 0.69
C ARG A 157 12.91 14.16 -0.14
N HIS A 158 13.23 13.52 -1.26
CA HIS A 158 12.22 12.83 -2.06
C HIS A 158 11.71 11.57 -1.36
N VAL A 159 12.58 10.84 -0.65
CA VAL A 159 12.17 9.70 0.18
C VAL A 159 11.19 10.16 1.25
N ALA A 160 11.52 11.23 1.99
CA ALA A 160 10.64 11.79 3.02
C ALA A 160 9.31 12.30 2.45
N ALA A 161 9.33 12.94 1.27
CA ALA A 161 8.10 13.41 0.63
C ALA A 161 7.19 12.26 0.18
N VAL A 162 7.75 11.17 -0.35
CA VAL A 162 6.97 9.98 -0.74
C VAL A 162 6.42 9.26 0.49
N ASP A 163 7.20 9.16 1.57
CA ASP A 163 6.76 8.56 2.83
C ASP A 163 5.57 9.33 3.42
N ALA A 164 5.68 10.66 3.49
CA ALA A 164 4.60 11.53 3.93
C ALA A 164 3.35 11.41 3.03
N TYR A 165 3.53 11.36 1.71
CA TYR A 165 2.43 11.21 0.76
C TYR A 165 1.73 9.85 0.92
N TRP A 166 2.48 8.74 1.02
CA TRP A 166 1.89 7.42 1.19
C TRP A 166 1.15 7.31 2.53
N THR A 167 1.71 7.88 3.59
CA THR A 167 1.03 7.95 4.89
C THR A 167 -0.28 8.74 4.81
N SER A 168 -0.27 9.89 4.13
CA SER A 168 -1.47 10.73 3.96
C SER A 168 -2.56 10.06 3.12
N ALA A 169 -2.17 9.19 2.18
CA ALA A 169 -3.09 8.53 1.24
C ALA A 169 -3.35 7.05 1.60
N ALA A 170 -2.91 6.59 2.77
CA ALA A 170 -2.95 5.17 3.12
C ALA A 170 -4.37 4.63 3.31
N GLU A 171 -5.30 5.49 3.76
CA GLU A 171 -6.70 5.11 4.00
C GLU A 171 -7.60 6.34 3.80
N HIS A 172 -8.75 6.13 3.18
CA HIS A 172 -9.76 7.18 2.99
C HIS A 172 -11.20 6.68 3.20
N GLY A 173 -11.35 5.52 3.82
CA GLY A 173 -12.63 4.82 3.97
C GLY A 173 -12.95 3.90 2.78
N MET A 174 -14.02 3.15 2.91
CA MET A 174 -14.49 2.26 1.85
C MET A 174 -15.12 3.03 0.70
N ASN A 175 -15.00 2.49 -0.50
CA ASN A 175 -15.69 3.04 -1.65
C ASN A 175 -17.18 2.66 -1.63
N ALA A 176 -18.00 3.38 -2.40
CA ALA A 176 -19.45 3.20 -2.44
C ALA A 176 -19.88 1.82 -2.98
N SER A 177 -18.98 1.06 -3.61
CA SER A 177 -19.26 -0.28 -4.14
C SER A 177 -18.97 -1.41 -3.15
N THR A 178 -18.38 -1.12 -2.00
CA THR A 178 -18.09 -2.10 -0.96
C THR A 178 -19.29 -2.32 -0.07
#